data_983bc22d88a340221c996a56a9f90796
#
_entry.id   983bc22d88a340221c996a56a9f90796
#
_cell.length_a   1.000
_cell.length_b   1.000
_cell.length_c   1.000
_cell.angle_alpha   90.00
_cell.angle_beta   90.00
_cell.angle_gamma   90.00
#
_symmetry.space_group_name_H-M   'P 1'
#
loop_
_entity.id
_entity.type
_entity.pdbx_description
1 polymer ?
#
loop_
_entity_poly.entity_id
_entity_poly.type
_entity_poly.pdbx_seq_one_letter_code
_entity_poly.pdbx_strand_id
1 'polypeptide(L)'
;YKRQGVPIIVAINKCDKPESNPQKIKEQLLSEDLIVEDLSGEIQSVEVSAETGSNIDKLLEAIVLQAELSELKTNNETFAEATVIEANVDKGRGPLCNIIVTNGKLKVGDIAVAGSEYGKVRAILNDKGQNLMEAVSSMPVQVLGLNEPPEAGDSFVTVESDEKARELCEIRSQIKKNKVLPKKIKNIDNDLA
;
A
#
# COMPACT_ATOMS: atom_id res chain seq x y z
N TYR A 1 7.41 9.37 -6.12
CA TYR A 1 6.25 9.97 -5.49
C TYR A 1 5.81 11.23 -6.24
N LYS A 2 6.70 12.20 -6.51
CA LYS A 2 6.37 13.44 -7.25
C LYS A 2 5.70 13.17 -8.61
N ARG A 3 6.17 12.17 -9.37
CA ARG A 3 5.57 11.78 -10.68
C ARG A 3 4.19 11.15 -10.56
N GLN A 4 3.82 10.67 -9.37
CA GLN A 4 2.53 10.03 -9.11
C GLN A 4 1.48 11.01 -8.60
N GLY A 5 1.84 12.29 -8.37
CA GLY A 5 0.94 13.30 -7.81
C GLY A 5 0.52 13.03 -6.37
N VAL A 6 1.30 12.24 -5.63
CA VAL A 6 1.03 11.93 -4.22
C VAL A 6 1.41 13.14 -3.37
N PRO A 7 0.55 13.62 -2.46
CA PRO A 7 0.87 14.70 -1.51
C PRO A 7 2.10 14.36 -0.67
N ILE A 8 2.96 15.35 -0.46
CA ILE A 8 4.21 15.20 0.29
C ILE A 8 4.21 16.16 1.47
N ILE A 9 4.53 15.66 2.66
CA ILE A 9 4.83 16.45 3.85
C ILE A 9 6.24 16.13 4.28
N VAL A 10 7.05 17.14 4.58
CA VAL A 10 8.44 16.98 4.99
C VAL A 10 8.54 17.14 6.50
N ALA A 11 8.98 16.09 7.20
CA ALA A 11 9.33 16.14 8.61
C ALA A 11 10.86 16.22 8.77
N ILE A 12 11.38 17.36 9.15
CA ILE A 12 12.80 17.58 9.43
C ILE A 12 13.06 17.15 10.87
N ASN A 13 13.61 15.95 11.05
CA ASN A 13 13.80 15.36 12.38
C ASN A 13 15.17 15.69 12.99
N LYS A 14 15.28 15.44 14.31
CA LYS A 14 16.47 15.67 15.13
C LYS A 14 16.82 17.15 15.30
N CYS A 15 15.80 18.01 15.33
CA CYS A 15 16.01 19.45 15.55
C CYS A 15 16.46 19.81 16.98
N ASP A 16 16.45 18.87 17.90
CA ASP A 16 16.99 18.95 19.25
C ASP A 16 18.50 18.97 19.31
N LYS A 17 19.19 18.50 18.26
CA LYS A 17 20.65 18.43 18.28
C LYS A 17 21.31 19.78 18.00
N PRO A 18 22.43 20.10 18.71
CA PRO A 18 23.14 21.38 18.51
C PRO A 18 23.64 21.60 17.08
N GLU A 19 23.90 20.50 16.36
CA GLU A 19 24.39 20.51 14.96
C GLU A 19 23.25 20.57 13.94
N SER A 20 22.00 20.60 14.40
CA SER A 20 20.84 20.65 13.53
C SER A 20 20.83 21.95 12.72
N ASN A 21 20.62 21.81 11.41
CA ASN A 21 20.49 22.94 10.50
C ASN A 21 19.30 22.70 9.54
N PRO A 22 18.07 22.97 9.98
CA PRO A 22 16.87 22.79 9.15
C PRO A 22 16.91 23.61 7.87
N GLN A 23 17.47 24.80 7.89
CA GLN A 23 17.58 25.68 6.73
C GLN A 23 18.39 25.04 5.61
N LYS A 24 19.53 24.44 5.93
CA LYS A 24 20.35 23.71 4.96
C LYS A 24 19.60 22.55 4.31
N ILE A 25 18.74 21.85 5.09
CA ILE A 25 17.91 20.76 4.57
C ILE A 25 16.86 21.30 3.59
N LYS A 26 16.22 22.43 3.90
CA LYS A 26 15.27 23.10 3.01
C LYS A 26 15.92 23.54 1.68
N GLU A 27 17.16 24.03 1.75
CA GLU A 27 17.94 24.37 0.54
C GLU A 27 18.30 23.12 -0.29
N GLN A 28 18.64 22.02 0.35
CA GLN A 28 18.87 20.74 -0.34
C GLN A 28 17.60 20.19 -1.00
N LEU A 29 16.46 20.29 -0.34
CA LEU A 29 15.17 19.92 -0.92
C LEU A 29 14.82 20.77 -2.15
N LEU A 30 15.15 22.06 -2.12
CA LEU A 30 14.98 22.94 -3.28
C LEU A 30 15.80 22.47 -4.49
N SER A 31 17.01 21.96 -4.27
CA SER A 31 17.85 21.40 -5.33
C SER A 31 17.27 20.14 -5.99
N GLU A 32 16.38 19.43 -5.28
CA GLU A 32 15.62 18.26 -5.76
C GLU A 32 14.21 18.64 -6.25
N ASP A 33 13.98 19.91 -6.52
CA ASP A 33 12.67 20.47 -6.94
C ASP A 33 11.54 20.26 -5.90
N LEU A 34 11.86 20.06 -4.63
CA LEU A 34 10.89 20.01 -3.53
C LEU A 34 10.86 21.35 -2.80
N ILE A 35 9.96 22.22 -3.23
CA ILE A 35 9.85 23.58 -2.67
C ILE A 35 8.89 23.56 -1.49
N VAL A 36 9.42 23.80 -0.30
CA VAL A 36 8.64 23.88 0.94
C VAL A 36 7.97 25.25 1.12
N GLU A 37 6.92 25.33 1.94
CA GLU A 37 6.14 26.55 2.18
C GLU A 37 7.01 27.72 2.63
N ASP A 38 8.02 27.48 3.47
CA ASP A 38 8.96 28.52 3.93
C ASP A 38 9.76 29.17 2.78
N LEU A 39 9.88 28.47 1.65
CA LEU A 39 10.53 28.96 0.43
C LEU A 39 9.50 29.29 -0.67
N SER A 40 8.27 29.62 -0.29
CA SER A 40 7.16 29.96 -1.19
C SER A 40 6.70 28.80 -2.09
N GLY A 41 6.87 27.55 -1.64
CA GLY A 41 6.38 26.34 -2.28
C GLY A 41 5.03 25.87 -1.75
N GLU A 42 4.61 24.68 -2.19
CA GLU A 42 3.33 24.05 -1.82
C GLU A 42 3.51 22.89 -0.82
N ILE A 43 4.75 22.51 -0.52
CA ILE A 43 5.04 21.36 0.34
C ILE A 43 5.15 21.80 1.79
N GLN A 44 4.28 21.27 2.65
CA GLN A 44 4.35 21.53 4.08
C GLN A 44 5.64 20.96 4.68
N SER A 45 6.32 21.75 5.54
CA SER A 45 7.50 21.30 6.26
C SER A 45 7.35 21.54 7.76
N VAL A 46 7.68 20.54 8.56
CA VAL A 46 7.62 20.62 10.02
C VAL A 46 8.95 20.18 10.61
N GLU A 47 9.54 21.06 11.42
CA GLU A 47 10.75 20.78 12.20
C GLU A 47 10.35 20.05 13.48
N VAL A 48 10.84 18.82 13.67
CA VAL A 48 10.43 17.94 14.76
C VAL A 48 11.61 17.34 15.51
N SER A 49 11.36 16.85 16.70
CA SER A 49 12.25 15.94 17.40
C SER A 49 11.46 14.74 17.91
N ALA A 50 11.71 13.58 17.36
CA ALA A 50 11.09 12.34 17.82
C ALA A 50 11.59 11.94 19.22
N GLU A 51 12.79 12.37 19.63
CA GLU A 51 13.39 12.06 20.92
C GLU A 51 12.73 12.88 22.05
N THR A 52 12.52 14.17 21.82
CA THR A 52 11.92 15.07 22.82
C THR A 52 10.41 15.20 22.68
N GLY A 53 9.82 14.71 21.59
CA GLY A 53 8.40 14.90 21.26
C GLY A 53 8.07 16.30 20.70
N SER A 54 9.06 17.16 20.49
CA SER A 54 8.83 18.53 20.04
C SER A 54 8.19 18.58 18.67
N ASN A 55 7.13 19.40 18.53
CA ASN A 55 6.34 19.65 17.30
C ASN A 55 5.74 18.38 16.64
N ILE A 56 5.64 17.26 17.33
CA ILE A 56 4.95 16.07 16.80
C ILE A 56 3.47 16.37 16.58
N ASP A 57 2.84 17.14 17.48
CA ASP A 57 1.44 17.56 17.33
C ASP A 57 1.23 18.37 16.04
N LYS A 58 2.15 19.29 15.73
CA LYS A 58 2.09 20.06 14.48
C LYS A 58 2.24 19.18 13.23
N LEU A 59 3.07 18.13 13.30
CA LEU A 59 3.19 17.19 12.21
C LEU A 59 1.87 16.40 12.01
N LEU A 60 1.23 15.99 13.10
CA LEU A 60 -0.07 15.34 13.03
C LEU A 60 -1.16 16.27 12.47
N GLU A 61 -1.19 17.53 12.89
CA GLU A 61 -2.10 18.53 12.34
C GLU A 61 -1.88 18.73 10.82
N ALA A 62 -0.63 18.81 10.36
CA ALA A 62 -0.29 18.92 8.94
C ALA A 62 -0.78 17.71 8.14
N ILE A 63 -0.65 16.48 8.70
CA ILE A 63 -1.15 15.24 8.07
C ILE A 63 -2.68 15.27 7.96
N VAL A 64 -3.38 15.67 9.03
CA VAL A 64 -4.84 15.77 9.02
C VAL A 64 -5.32 16.80 7.99
N LEU A 65 -4.72 17.97 7.98
CA LEU A 65 -5.05 19.01 7.02
C LEU A 65 -4.82 18.56 5.58
N GLN A 66 -3.70 17.88 5.29
CA GLN A 66 -3.42 17.35 3.96
C GLN A 66 -4.42 16.25 3.55
N ALA A 67 -4.84 15.43 4.50
CA ALA A 67 -5.85 14.40 4.25
C ALA A 67 -7.23 15.02 3.92
N GLU A 68 -7.62 16.09 4.62
CA GLU A 68 -8.85 16.83 4.34
C GLU A 68 -8.82 17.50 2.96
N LEU A 69 -7.70 18.14 2.61
CA LEU A 69 -7.51 18.76 1.28
C LEU A 69 -7.54 17.74 0.14
N SER A 70 -7.14 16.52 0.42
CA SER A 70 -7.14 15.44 -0.60
C SER A 70 -8.54 14.90 -0.91
N GLU A 71 -9.56 15.26 -0.14
CA GLU A 71 -10.96 14.82 -0.30
C GLU A 71 -11.11 13.33 -0.60
N LEU A 72 -10.35 12.49 0.10
CA LEU A 72 -10.34 11.05 -0.13
C LEU A 72 -11.71 10.43 0.15
N LYS A 73 -12.28 9.78 -0.86
CA LYS A 73 -13.61 9.14 -0.78
C LYS A 73 -13.48 7.64 -0.96
N THR A 74 -14.29 6.89 -0.23
CA THR A 74 -14.39 5.44 -0.35
C THR A 74 -15.85 5.01 -0.32
N ASN A 75 -16.15 3.90 -0.99
CA ASN A 75 -17.49 3.31 -0.96
C ASN A 75 -17.41 1.93 -0.29
N ASN A 76 -17.95 1.84 0.92
CA ASN A 76 -17.97 0.59 1.69
C ASN A 76 -19.13 -0.36 1.31
N GLU A 77 -19.94 -0.02 0.33
CA GLU A 77 -21.07 -0.87 -0.13
C GLU A 77 -20.70 -1.74 -1.35
N THR A 78 -19.50 -1.56 -1.88
CA THR A 78 -19.00 -2.32 -3.03
C THR A 78 -18.19 -3.56 -2.59
N PHE A 79 -17.87 -4.42 -3.56
CA PHE A 79 -16.90 -5.48 -3.39
C PHE A 79 -15.57 -4.93 -2.91
N ALA A 80 -14.88 -5.69 -2.06
CA ALA A 80 -13.60 -5.25 -1.53
C ALA A 80 -12.53 -5.22 -2.61
N GLU A 81 -11.79 -4.12 -2.63
CA GLU A 81 -10.52 -3.98 -3.34
C GLU A 81 -9.41 -3.74 -2.31
N ALA A 82 -8.29 -4.39 -2.50
CA ALA A 82 -7.16 -4.27 -1.60
C ALA A 82 -5.84 -4.47 -2.35
N THR A 83 -4.75 -4.09 -1.71
CA THR A 83 -3.39 -4.35 -2.19
C THR A 83 -2.70 -5.34 -1.28
N VAL A 84 -2.08 -6.36 -1.87
CA VAL A 84 -1.24 -7.32 -1.16
C VAL A 84 0.07 -6.64 -0.76
N ILE A 85 0.34 -6.61 0.53
CA ILE A 85 1.61 -6.09 1.06
C ILE A 85 2.63 -7.21 1.18
N GLU A 86 2.19 -8.34 1.71
CA GLU A 86 3.04 -9.51 1.93
C GLU A 86 2.17 -10.77 1.93
N ALA A 87 2.73 -11.88 1.49
CA ALA A 87 2.08 -13.18 1.63
C ALA A 87 3.10 -14.24 2.06
N ASN A 88 2.67 -15.09 2.96
CA ASN A 88 3.47 -16.17 3.54
C ASN A 88 2.67 -17.46 3.62
N VAL A 89 3.36 -18.60 3.78
CA VAL A 89 2.71 -19.88 4.08
C VAL A 89 2.99 -20.23 5.54
N ASP A 90 1.94 -20.22 6.35
CA ASP A 90 2.00 -20.71 7.72
C ASP A 90 1.84 -22.25 7.73
N LYS A 91 2.70 -22.95 8.49
CA LYS A 91 2.72 -24.42 8.53
C LYS A 91 1.43 -25.05 9.05
N GLY A 92 0.63 -24.31 9.83
CA GLY A 92 -0.61 -24.79 10.45
C GLY A 92 -1.88 -24.20 9.84
N ARG A 93 -1.81 -22.99 9.29
CA ARG A 93 -2.96 -22.22 8.80
C ARG A 93 -3.06 -22.13 7.29
N GLY A 94 -1.97 -22.49 6.57
CA GLY A 94 -1.88 -22.40 5.12
C GLY A 94 -1.48 -21.01 4.62
N PRO A 95 -1.84 -20.65 3.38
CA PRO A 95 -1.52 -19.34 2.80
C PRO A 95 -2.15 -18.20 3.59
N LEU A 96 -1.35 -17.21 3.90
CA LEU A 96 -1.61 -16.08 4.75
C LEU A 96 -1.20 -14.83 4.01
N CYS A 97 -2.13 -13.88 3.85
CA CYS A 97 -1.94 -12.71 3.03
C CYS A 97 -2.22 -11.43 3.86
N ASN A 98 -1.23 -10.58 3.99
CA ASN A 98 -1.36 -9.25 4.58
C ASN A 98 -1.79 -8.28 3.50
N ILE A 99 -2.95 -7.65 3.66
CA ILE A 99 -3.53 -6.71 2.70
C ILE A 99 -3.89 -5.38 3.37
N ILE A 100 -3.96 -4.33 2.58
CA ILE A 100 -4.62 -3.09 2.97
C ILE A 100 -5.86 -2.93 2.09
N VAL A 101 -7.04 -2.88 2.69
CA VAL A 101 -8.29 -2.62 1.98
C VAL A 101 -8.28 -1.17 1.49
N THR A 102 -8.43 -0.98 0.19
CA THR A 102 -8.44 0.35 -0.43
C THR A 102 -9.84 0.85 -0.73
N ASN A 103 -10.76 -0.06 -1.01
CA ASN A 103 -12.16 0.27 -1.31
C ASN A 103 -13.07 -0.90 -0.95
N GLY A 104 -14.34 -0.64 -0.72
CA GLY A 104 -15.34 -1.65 -0.42
C GLY A 104 -15.24 -2.24 0.98
N LYS A 105 -15.87 -3.37 1.17
CA LYS A 105 -15.94 -4.11 2.42
C LYS A 105 -15.60 -5.59 2.18
N LEU A 106 -14.64 -6.11 2.91
CA LEU A 106 -14.26 -7.52 2.92
C LEU A 106 -14.94 -8.24 4.08
N LYS A 107 -15.56 -9.38 3.81
CA LYS A 107 -16.21 -10.21 4.82
C LYS A 107 -15.65 -11.63 4.84
N VAL A 108 -15.74 -12.26 6.00
CA VAL A 108 -15.49 -13.71 6.11
C VAL A 108 -16.54 -14.45 5.27
N GLY A 109 -16.08 -15.34 4.41
CA GLY A 109 -16.93 -16.08 3.48
C GLY A 109 -16.91 -15.57 2.04
N ASP A 110 -16.39 -14.36 1.79
CA ASP A 110 -16.26 -13.82 0.45
C ASP A 110 -15.28 -14.64 -0.39
N ILE A 111 -15.50 -14.65 -1.71
CA ILE A 111 -14.60 -15.26 -2.67
C ILE A 111 -13.64 -14.17 -3.13
N ALA A 112 -12.35 -14.39 -2.92
CA ALA A 112 -11.30 -13.41 -3.20
C ALA A 112 -10.35 -13.92 -4.28
N VAL A 113 -9.87 -12.98 -5.09
CA VAL A 113 -8.82 -13.18 -6.09
C VAL A 113 -7.67 -12.23 -5.77
N ALA A 114 -6.47 -12.78 -5.61
CA ALA A 114 -5.24 -12.03 -5.37
C ALA A 114 -4.17 -12.44 -6.40
N GLY A 115 -3.79 -11.50 -7.26
CA GLY A 115 -2.93 -11.85 -8.40
C GLY A 115 -3.58 -12.89 -9.30
N SER A 116 -2.91 -14.03 -9.49
CA SER A 116 -3.41 -15.21 -10.21
C SER A 116 -4.03 -16.27 -9.31
N GLU A 117 -4.11 -16.00 -8.01
CA GLU A 117 -4.59 -16.96 -7.02
C GLU A 117 -5.99 -16.56 -6.53
N TYR A 118 -6.79 -17.54 -6.12
CA TYR A 118 -8.10 -17.28 -5.55
C TYR A 118 -8.39 -18.20 -4.36
N GLY A 119 -9.45 -17.89 -3.65
CA GLY A 119 -9.92 -18.72 -2.55
C GLY A 119 -11.05 -18.07 -1.78
N LYS A 120 -11.65 -18.84 -0.87
CA LYS A 120 -12.70 -18.34 0.02
C LYS A 120 -12.08 -17.82 1.31
N VAL A 121 -12.36 -16.57 1.65
CA VAL A 121 -11.92 -15.94 2.91
C VAL A 121 -12.43 -16.73 4.10
N ARG A 122 -11.54 -17.41 4.82
CA ARG A 122 -11.88 -18.22 6.00
C ARG A 122 -11.79 -17.45 7.29
N ALA A 123 -10.83 -16.52 7.38
CA ALA A 123 -10.65 -15.65 8.52
C ALA A 123 -10.01 -14.33 8.11
N ILE A 124 -10.33 -13.28 8.84
CA ILE A 124 -9.73 -11.95 8.76
C ILE A 124 -9.18 -11.64 10.15
N LEU A 125 -7.93 -11.27 10.25
CA LEU A 125 -7.26 -10.94 11.52
C LEU A 125 -6.77 -9.50 11.49
N ASN A 126 -6.86 -8.82 12.62
CA ASN A 126 -6.26 -7.50 12.79
C ASN A 126 -4.75 -7.61 13.14
N ASP A 127 -4.10 -6.48 13.34
CA ASP A 127 -2.69 -6.34 13.77
C ASP A 127 -2.38 -7.03 15.12
N LYS A 128 -3.40 -7.24 15.97
CA LYS A 128 -3.29 -7.94 17.25
C LYS A 128 -3.60 -9.44 17.16
N GLY A 129 -3.85 -9.97 15.94
CA GLY A 129 -4.19 -11.37 15.73
C GLY A 129 -5.62 -11.74 16.17
N GLN A 130 -6.50 -10.77 16.37
CA GLN A 130 -7.90 -11.00 16.71
C GLN A 130 -8.74 -11.18 15.46
N ASN A 131 -9.70 -12.12 15.50
CA ASN A 131 -10.62 -12.37 14.39
C ASN A 131 -11.59 -11.20 14.21
N LEU A 132 -11.72 -10.76 12.97
CA LEU A 132 -12.72 -9.80 12.53
C LEU A 132 -13.74 -10.51 11.63
N MET A 133 -15.00 -10.06 11.68
CA MET A 133 -16.04 -10.54 10.76
C MET A 133 -15.99 -9.80 9.42
N GLU A 134 -15.54 -8.55 9.44
CA GLU A 134 -15.42 -7.70 8.26
C GLU A 134 -14.25 -6.73 8.39
N ALA A 135 -13.73 -6.26 7.25
CA ALA A 135 -12.74 -5.19 7.16
C ALA A 135 -13.21 -4.15 6.13
N VAL A 136 -13.05 -2.89 6.47
CA VAL A 136 -13.42 -1.75 5.62
C VAL A 136 -12.18 -1.04 5.09
N SER A 137 -12.39 -0.08 4.20
CA SER A 137 -11.32 0.72 3.59
C SER A 137 -10.36 1.31 4.62
N SER A 138 -9.08 1.37 4.25
CA SER A 138 -7.93 1.80 5.05
C SER A 138 -7.53 0.87 6.19
N MET A 139 -8.19 -0.30 6.36
CA MET A 139 -7.80 -1.28 7.36
C MET A 139 -6.69 -2.21 6.85
N PRO A 140 -5.56 -2.30 7.54
CA PRO A 140 -4.60 -3.38 7.34
C PRO A 140 -5.12 -4.64 8.01
N VAL A 141 -5.20 -5.73 7.28
CA VAL A 141 -5.68 -7.01 7.78
C VAL A 141 -4.91 -8.18 7.19
N GLN A 142 -4.89 -9.26 7.94
CA GLN A 142 -4.36 -10.53 7.52
C GLN A 142 -5.52 -11.44 7.12
N VAL A 143 -5.46 -12.00 5.92
CA VAL A 143 -6.50 -12.85 5.33
C VAL A 143 -5.99 -14.28 5.17
N LEU A 144 -6.82 -15.23 5.56
CA LEU A 144 -6.61 -16.65 5.34
C LEU A 144 -7.69 -17.20 4.39
N GLY A 145 -7.30 -18.13 3.54
CA GLY A 145 -8.27 -18.87 2.70
C GLY A 145 -7.95 -18.88 1.22
N LEU A 146 -6.91 -18.19 0.76
CA LEU A 146 -6.40 -18.34 -0.60
C LEU A 146 -5.80 -19.75 -0.78
N ASN A 147 -5.81 -20.26 -2.02
CA ASN A 147 -5.24 -21.56 -2.34
C ASN A 147 -3.71 -21.55 -2.28
N GLU A 148 -3.09 -20.49 -2.82
CA GLU A 148 -1.65 -20.28 -2.84
C GLU A 148 -1.34 -18.83 -2.41
N PRO A 149 -0.11 -18.54 -1.94
CA PRO A 149 0.28 -17.19 -1.57
C PRO A 149 0.45 -16.31 -2.82
N PRO A 150 -0.22 -15.16 -2.89
CA PRO A 150 -0.02 -14.17 -3.96
C PRO A 150 1.34 -13.47 -3.84
N GLU A 151 1.71 -12.70 -4.85
CA GLU A 151 2.92 -11.86 -4.79
C GLU A 151 2.63 -10.51 -4.11
N ALA A 152 3.65 -9.96 -3.44
CA ALA A 152 3.56 -8.60 -2.91
C ALA A 152 3.34 -7.58 -4.04
N GLY A 153 2.41 -6.65 -3.84
CA GLY A 153 1.98 -5.70 -4.85
C GLY A 153 0.84 -6.17 -5.75
N ASP A 154 0.42 -7.42 -5.64
CA ASP A 154 -0.75 -7.91 -6.37
C ASP A 154 -2.04 -7.20 -5.93
N SER A 155 -2.96 -7.03 -6.88
CA SER A 155 -4.30 -6.56 -6.55
C SER A 155 -5.14 -7.68 -5.97
N PHE A 156 -5.79 -7.43 -4.86
CA PHE A 156 -6.77 -8.29 -4.21
C PHE A 156 -8.17 -7.74 -4.45
N VAL A 157 -9.09 -8.57 -4.92
CA VAL A 157 -10.49 -8.18 -5.17
C VAL A 157 -11.43 -9.30 -4.73
N THR A 158 -12.62 -8.96 -4.24
CA THR A 158 -13.68 -9.94 -4.02
C THR A 158 -14.61 -10.00 -5.22
N VAL A 159 -15.20 -11.18 -5.45
CA VAL A 159 -16.07 -11.47 -6.59
C VAL A 159 -17.33 -12.22 -6.14
N GLU A 160 -18.35 -12.24 -6.99
CA GLU A 160 -19.66 -12.82 -6.68
C GLU A 160 -19.64 -14.36 -6.63
N SER A 161 -18.77 -15.02 -7.42
CA SER A 161 -18.79 -16.47 -7.55
C SER A 161 -17.42 -17.05 -7.81
N ASP A 162 -17.27 -18.36 -7.49
CA ASP A 162 -16.06 -19.13 -7.82
C ASP A 162 -15.75 -19.17 -9.31
N GLU A 163 -16.78 -19.17 -10.15
CA GLU A 163 -16.63 -19.18 -11.62
C GLU A 163 -15.93 -17.91 -12.10
N LYS A 164 -16.41 -16.74 -11.62
CA LYS A 164 -15.77 -15.45 -11.91
C LYS A 164 -14.34 -15.37 -11.37
N ALA A 165 -14.09 -15.97 -10.20
CA ALA A 165 -12.74 -16.03 -9.65
C ALA A 165 -11.78 -16.79 -10.55
N ARG A 166 -12.18 -17.98 -11.05
CA ARG A 166 -11.37 -18.79 -11.95
C ARG A 166 -11.10 -18.09 -13.27
N GLU A 167 -12.13 -17.49 -13.88
CA GLU A 167 -11.99 -16.71 -15.12
C GLU A 167 -10.96 -15.58 -14.97
N LEU A 168 -11.08 -14.80 -13.89
CA LEU A 168 -10.12 -13.73 -13.61
C LEU A 168 -8.69 -14.24 -13.40
N CYS A 169 -8.51 -15.36 -12.70
CA CYS A 169 -7.20 -15.98 -12.49
C CYS A 169 -6.58 -16.45 -13.81
N GLU A 170 -7.36 -17.06 -14.70
CA GLU A 170 -6.91 -17.49 -16.03
C GLU A 170 -6.44 -16.28 -16.86
N ILE A 171 -7.24 -15.22 -16.93
CA ILE A 171 -6.89 -13.99 -17.65
C ILE A 171 -5.60 -13.38 -17.08
N ARG A 172 -5.50 -13.24 -15.76
CA ARG A 172 -4.32 -12.66 -15.12
C ARG A 172 -3.07 -13.52 -15.32
N SER A 173 -3.20 -14.85 -15.27
CA SER A 173 -2.11 -15.79 -15.55
C SER A 173 -1.61 -15.67 -16.99
N GLN A 174 -2.50 -15.51 -17.97
CA GLN A 174 -2.13 -15.31 -19.37
C GLN A 174 -1.39 -13.99 -19.57
N ILE A 175 -1.89 -12.88 -18.95
CA ILE A 175 -1.22 -11.58 -19.00
C ILE A 175 0.18 -11.65 -18.39
N LYS A 176 0.34 -12.35 -17.26
CA LYS A 176 1.63 -12.53 -16.59
C LYS A 176 2.62 -13.30 -17.48
N LYS A 177 2.17 -14.40 -18.11
CA LYS A 177 2.98 -15.18 -19.07
C LYS A 177 3.42 -14.32 -20.26
N ASN A 178 2.51 -13.53 -20.84
CA ASN A 178 2.79 -12.68 -22.00
C ASN A 178 3.75 -11.50 -21.67
N LYS A 179 3.76 -11.01 -20.41
CA LYS A 179 4.72 -9.99 -19.96
C LYS A 179 6.13 -10.53 -19.72
N VAL A 180 6.27 -11.83 -19.43
CA VAL A 180 7.57 -12.47 -19.16
C VAL A 180 8.29 -12.87 -20.44
N LEU A 181 7.55 -13.26 -21.50
CA LEU A 181 8.11 -13.67 -22.78
C LEU A 181 9.01 -12.62 -23.47
N PRO A 182 8.63 -11.35 -23.60
CA PRO A 182 9.48 -10.36 -24.27
C PRO A 182 10.76 -10.00 -23.51
N LYS A 183 10.82 -10.19 -22.20
CA LYS A 183 12.04 -9.97 -21.40
C LYS A 183 13.08 -11.09 -21.58
N LYS A 184 12.65 -12.33 -21.77
CA LYS A 184 13.58 -13.46 -22.05
C LYS A 184 14.21 -13.37 -23.42
N ILE A 185 13.49 -12.88 -24.43
CA ILE A 185 14.04 -12.73 -25.79
C ILE A 185 15.11 -11.64 -25.82
N LYS A 186 14.90 -10.49 -25.17
CA LYS A 186 15.91 -9.42 -25.08
C LYS A 186 17.20 -9.80 -24.34
N ASN A 187 17.15 -10.73 -23.41
CA ASN A 187 18.35 -11.21 -22.72
C ASN A 187 19.15 -12.21 -23.53
N ILE A 188 18.52 -12.97 -24.43
CA ILE A 188 19.20 -13.91 -25.33
C ILE A 188 19.96 -13.15 -26.43
N ASP A 189 19.42 -12.04 -26.91
CA ASP A 189 20.09 -11.21 -27.93
C ASP A 189 21.31 -10.44 -27.36
N ASN A 190 21.35 -10.19 -26.04
CA ASN A 190 22.49 -9.55 -25.39
C ASN A 190 23.63 -10.53 -25.01
N ASP A 191 23.34 -11.83 -24.90
CA ASP A 191 24.33 -12.85 -24.59
C ASP A 191 25.01 -13.41 -25.88
N LEU A 192 24.55 -12.98 -27.06
CA LEU A 192 25.06 -13.38 -28.38
C LEU A 192 25.82 -12.27 -29.12
N ALA A 193 26.00 -11.11 -28.49
CA ALA A 193 26.75 -9.97 -29.02
C ALA A 193 28.03 -9.76 -28.19
#